data_5c79877d09b87292436cef0b792272a0
#
_entry.id   5c79877d09b87292436cef0b792272a0
#
_cell.length_a   1.000
_cell.length_b   1.000
_cell.length_c   1.000
_cell.angle_alpha   90.00
_cell.angle_beta   90.00
_cell.angle_gamma   90.00
#
_symmetry.space_group_name_H-M   'P 1'
#
loop_
_entity.id
_entity.type
_entity.pdbx_description
1 polymer ?
#
loop_
_entity_poly.entity_id
_entity_poly.type
_entity_poly.pdbx_seq_one_letter_code
_entity_poly.pdbx_strand_id
1 'polypeptide(L)'
;MGRFLYNVKGILRYLLPRILFDKQKYLDNVEQRSDYKYIIDRVNYYNKLDSKIDMQVESGCNKKIAIKDYKIPKKLINYFYDSYEYLVYFPKDLEFILESGDVNYNLSYPSLTKSRPIDSNNKNNILLNLDKIRHFSFVEDKIPFCAKDDILYFRGGVYQEHRIRFLSKYFHDSRCDLGHTGSIAESNKAFVKPKSSKQEHLRHKFILSLEGNDVASNLKWIMNSNSIAIMPKPKFETWFMEGRLKGDYHYIEIDDDYNNVFEKIDYYKNNPRKAEVIIKNANSYCKEFMDKNREIIISLLVLEKYFKFTN
;
A
#
# COMPACT_ATOMS: atom_id res chain seq x y z
N MET A 1 6.61 13.87 -4.12
CA MET A 1 8.05 13.87 -4.53
C MET A 1 8.15 13.31 -5.94
N GLY A 2 8.82 14.02 -6.87
CA GLY A 2 8.99 13.50 -8.24
C GLY A 2 9.93 12.29 -8.29
N ARG A 3 9.73 11.41 -9.28
CA ARG A 3 10.51 10.16 -9.45
C ARG A 3 12.02 10.40 -9.55
N PHE A 4 12.42 11.50 -10.19
CA PHE A 4 13.83 11.91 -10.28
C PHE A 4 14.44 12.16 -8.90
N LEU A 5 13.81 12.99 -8.07
CA LEU A 5 14.30 13.32 -6.73
C LEU A 5 14.31 12.08 -5.80
N TYR A 6 13.34 11.17 -5.98
CA TYR A 6 13.30 9.90 -5.26
C TYR A 6 14.55 9.04 -5.58
N ASN A 7 14.88 8.89 -6.86
CA ASN A 7 16.06 8.13 -7.29
C ASN A 7 17.37 8.77 -6.80
N VAL A 8 17.50 10.10 -6.92
CA VAL A 8 18.67 10.84 -6.42
C VAL A 8 18.87 10.60 -4.93
N LYS A 9 17.81 10.68 -4.12
CA LYS A 9 17.88 10.42 -2.68
C LYS A 9 18.29 8.98 -2.37
N GLY A 10 17.78 8.00 -3.12
CA GLY A 10 18.14 6.60 -2.97
C GLY A 10 19.64 6.35 -3.26
N ILE A 11 20.15 6.91 -4.35
CA ILE A 11 21.57 6.80 -4.72
C ILE A 11 22.46 7.49 -3.67
N LEU A 12 22.13 8.71 -3.28
CA LEU A 12 22.90 9.45 -2.27
C LEU A 12 23.00 8.66 -0.97
N ARG A 13 21.88 8.12 -0.48
CA ARG A 13 21.86 7.29 0.73
C ARG A 13 22.76 6.06 0.61
N TYR A 14 22.78 5.43 -0.54
CA TYR A 14 23.64 4.26 -0.79
C TYR A 14 25.13 4.60 -0.81
N LEU A 15 25.50 5.79 -1.28
CA LEU A 15 26.90 6.25 -1.37
C LEU A 15 27.42 6.86 -0.08
N LEU A 16 26.55 7.32 0.82
CA LEU A 16 26.96 7.94 2.08
C LEU A 16 27.61 6.92 3.03
N PRO A 17 28.66 7.32 3.77
CA PRO A 17 29.28 6.47 4.78
C PRO A 17 28.27 6.03 5.85
N ARG A 18 28.27 4.74 6.18
CA ARG A 18 27.32 4.16 7.17
C ARG A 18 27.42 4.79 8.56
N ILE A 19 28.56 5.32 8.93
CA ILE A 19 28.75 6.02 10.22
C ILE A 19 27.80 7.21 10.42
N LEU A 20 27.23 7.73 9.35
CA LEU A 20 26.24 8.82 9.40
C LEU A 20 24.84 8.35 9.78
N PHE A 21 24.64 7.02 9.83
CA PHE A 21 23.33 6.41 10.09
C PHE A 21 23.32 5.78 11.47
N ASP A 22 22.84 6.54 12.44
CA ASP A 22 22.67 6.07 13.81
C ASP A 22 21.18 5.92 14.12
N LYS A 23 20.76 4.66 14.41
CA LYS A 23 19.37 4.36 14.75
C LYS A 23 18.97 4.92 16.12
N GLN A 24 19.90 5.05 17.04
CA GLN A 24 19.60 5.56 18.39
C GLN A 24 19.02 6.98 18.33
N LYS A 25 19.46 7.81 17.39
CA LYS A 25 18.86 9.12 17.12
C LYS A 25 17.33 9.10 17.00
N TYR A 26 16.75 7.98 16.55
CA TYR A 26 15.30 7.79 16.38
C TYR A 26 14.68 6.98 17.53
N LEU A 27 15.45 6.08 18.14
CA LEU A 27 14.93 5.12 19.11
C LEU A 27 15.16 5.57 20.56
N ASP A 28 16.06 6.53 20.83
CA ASP A 28 16.24 7.06 22.16
C ASP A 28 14.94 7.68 22.68
N ASN A 29 14.57 7.26 23.90
CA ASN A 29 13.37 7.70 24.59
C ASN A 29 12.05 7.42 23.83
N VAL A 30 12.03 6.51 22.86
CA VAL A 30 10.80 6.16 22.12
C VAL A 30 9.66 5.73 23.06
N GLU A 31 10.00 5.08 24.18
CA GLU A 31 9.04 4.63 25.21
C GLU A 31 8.33 5.77 25.93
N GLN A 32 8.94 6.97 25.95
CA GLN A 32 8.37 8.17 26.58
C GLN A 32 7.42 8.94 25.66
N ARG A 33 7.31 8.54 24.39
CA ARG A 33 6.40 9.17 23.44
C ARG A 33 4.94 8.94 23.81
N SER A 34 4.11 9.94 23.64
CA SER A 34 2.66 9.85 23.89
C SER A 34 1.96 8.83 22.97
N ASP A 35 2.54 8.57 21.78
CA ASP A 35 2.03 7.61 20.79
C ASP A 35 2.76 6.25 20.84
N TYR A 36 3.57 5.96 21.88
CA TYR A 36 4.35 4.72 21.97
C TYR A 36 3.50 3.44 21.85
N LYS A 37 2.38 3.39 22.54
CA LYS A 37 1.46 2.23 22.45
C LYS A 37 0.99 1.97 21.02
N TYR A 38 0.70 3.02 20.29
CA TYR A 38 0.32 2.94 18.88
C TYR A 38 1.49 2.49 17.99
N ILE A 39 2.70 2.99 18.26
CA ILE A 39 3.92 2.54 17.56
C ILE A 39 4.10 1.03 17.73
N ILE A 40 4.04 0.52 18.97
CA ILE A 40 4.22 -0.91 19.25
C ILE A 40 3.08 -1.76 18.65
N ASP A 41 1.83 -1.28 18.69
CA ASP A 41 0.71 -1.93 18.03
C ASP A 41 0.98 -2.11 16.53
N ARG A 42 1.45 -1.07 15.85
CA ARG A 42 1.82 -1.14 14.43
C ARG A 42 3.01 -2.06 14.17
N VAL A 43 4.05 -2.02 15.00
CA VAL A 43 5.21 -2.93 14.88
C VAL A 43 4.76 -4.38 14.94
N ASN A 44 3.90 -4.73 15.90
CA ASN A 44 3.36 -6.09 16.06
C ASN A 44 2.40 -6.48 14.93
N TYR A 45 1.69 -5.53 14.37
CA TYR A 45 0.86 -5.74 13.19
C TYR A 45 1.69 -6.11 11.97
N TYR A 46 2.77 -5.37 11.70
CA TYR A 46 3.62 -5.59 10.54
C TYR A 46 4.51 -6.82 10.67
N ASN A 47 5.03 -7.07 11.87
CA ASN A 47 5.90 -8.19 12.17
C ASN A 47 5.28 -9.04 13.30
N LYS A 48 4.68 -10.16 12.90
CA LYS A 48 3.98 -11.11 13.80
C LYS A 48 4.90 -12.17 14.41
N LEU A 49 6.23 -12.09 14.18
CA LEU A 49 7.18 -13.00 14.80
C LEU A 49 7.16 -12.82 16.32
N ASP A 50 7.21 -13.92 17.05
CA ASP A 50 7.15 -13.98 18.53
C ASP A 50 8.25 -14.85 19.15
N SER A 51 8.97 -15.60 18.34
CA SER A 51 10.00 -16.55 18.76
C SER A 51 11.10 -16.66 17.70
N LYS A 52 12.29 -17.13 18.11
CA LYS A 52 13.39 -17.41 17.16
C LYS A 52 12.98 -18.47 16.15
N ILE A 53 13.37 -18.23 14.92
CA ILE A 53 13.13 -19.12 13.78
C ILE A 53 14.50 -19.49 13.21
N ASP A 54 14.76 -20.79 13.12
CA ASP A 54 15.93 -21.28 12.39
C ASP A 54 15.70 -21.05 10.88
N MET A 55 16.50 -20.16 10.34
CA MET A 55 16.44 -19.76 8.93
C MET A 55 17.29 -20.69 8.06
N GLN A 56 17.23 -22.00 8.26
CA GLN A 56 17.82 -22.97 7.31
C GLN A 56 16.99 -22.96 6.03
N VAL A 57 17.39 -22.09 5.10
CA VAL A 57 16.74 -21.97 3.78
C VAL A 57 17.31 -23.06 2.88
N GLU A 58 16.47 -24.00 2.46
CA GLU A 58 16.84 -25.02 1.47
C GLU A 58 17.37 -24.38 0.18
N SER A 59 18.36 -25.02 -0.44
CA SER A 59 18.95 -24.56 -1.70
C SER A 59 17.86 -24.51 -2.79
N GLY A 60 17.48 -23.29 -3.21
CA GLY A 60 16.45 -23.07 -4.24
C GLY A 60 15.32 -22.11 -3.82
N CYS A 61 15.15 -21.83 -2.52
CA CYS A 61 14.26 -20.79 -2.03
C CYS A 61 14.96 -19.44 -1.92
N ASN A 62 14.20 -18.35 -1.72
CA ASN A 62 14.69 -16.97 -1.61
C ASN A 62 15.97 -16.86 -0.77
N LYS A 63 17.05 -16.39 -1.40
CA LYS A 63 18.38 -16.38 -0.83
C LYS A 63 18.49 -15.33 0.28
N LYS A 64 18.99 -15.74 1.46
CA LYS A 64 19.46 -14.80 2.47
C LYS A 64 20.55 -13.90 1.90
N ILE A 65 20.46 -12.61 2.18
CA ILE A 65 21.43 -11.61 1.71
C ILE A 65 21.96 -10.86 2.91
N ALA A 66 23.25 -10.83 3.12
CA ALA A 66 23.87 -9.95 4.11
C ALA A 66 23.74 -8.49 3.66
N ILE A 67 23.48 -7.57 4.59
CA ILE A 67 23.30 -6.15 4.26
C ILE A 67 24.51 -5.57 3.50
N LYS A 68 25.74 -6.03 3.80
CA LYS A 68 26.96 -5.63 3.06
C LYS A 68 26.97 -6.06 1.60
N ASP A 69 26.27 -7.14 1.26
CA ASP A 69 26.23 -7.73 -0.08
C ASP A 69 24.99 -7.29 -0.87
N TYR A 70 24.09 -6.52 -0.23
CA TYR A 70 22.86 -6.01 -0.85
C TYR A 70 23.19 -4.84 -1.77
N LYS A 71 23.05 -5.05 -3.09
CA LYS A 71 23.42 -4.10 -4.15
C LYS A 71 22.19 -3.67 -4.94
N ILE A 72 22.30 -2.50 -5.59
CA ILE A 72 21.24 -1.95 -6.45
C ILE A 72 20.93 -2.96 -7.57
N PRO A 73 19.69 -3.48 -7.63
CA PRO A 73 19.30 -4.45 -8.65
C PRO A 73 19.02 -3.76 -10.00
N LYS A 74 19.03 -4.54 -11.09
CA LYS A 74 18.66 -4.05 -12.43
C LYS A 74 17.16 -3.74 -12.57
N LYS A 75 16.31 -4.40 -11.79
CA LYS A 75 14.84 -4.23 -11.79
C LYS A 75 14.34 -3.99 -10.37
N LEU A 76 13.16 -3.43 -10.23
CA LEU A 76 12.52 -3.17 -8.93
C LEU A 76 13.39 -2.31 -7.98
N ILE A 77 14.08 -1.33 -8.53
CA ILE A 77 15.02 -0.45 -7.82
C ILE A 77 14.36 0.28 -6.64
N ASN A 78 13.07 0.58 -6.75
CA ASN A 78 12.27 1.18 -5.69
C ASN A 78 12.22 0.30 -4.42
N TYR A 79 12.16 -1.03 -4.55
CA TYR A 79 12.23 -1.93 -3.39
C TYR A 79 13.59 -1.84 -2.70
N PHE A 80 14.68 -1.73 -3.48
CA PHE A 80 16.01 -1.52 -2.96
C PHE A 80 16.11 -0.21 -2.19
N TYR A 81 15.72 0.92 -2.81
CA TYR A 81 15.83 2.22 -2.15
C TYR A 81 15.00 2.32 -0.89
N ASP A 82 13.80 1.77 -0.90
CA ASP A 82 12.90 1.83 0.25
C ASP A 82 13.33 0.90 1.39
N SER A 83 13.83 -0.31 1.10
CA SER A 83 14.37 -1.20 2.14
C SER A 83 15.73 -0.71 2.67
N TYR A 84 16.63 -0.28 1.78
CA TYR A 84 17.95 0.22 2.17
C TYR A 84 17.86 1.50 3.02
N GLU A 85 16.78 2.28 2.87
CA GLU A 85 16.51 3.44 3.72
C GLU A 85 16.53 3.12 5.20
N TYR A 86 16.18 1.90 5.57
CA TYR A 86 16.13 1.44 6.95
C TYR A 86 17.25 0.43 7.26
N LEU A 87 17.60 -0.46 6.33
CA LEU A 87 18.64 -1.47 6.52
C LEU A 87 20.04 -0.85 6.80
N VAL A 88 20.30 0.35 6.28
CA VAL A 88 21.58 1.06 6.49
C VAL A 88 21.87 1.34 7.96
N TYR A 89 20.90 1.37 8.83
CA TYR A 89 21.04 1.58 10.27
C TYR A 89 21.44 0.35 11.08
N PHE A 90 21.50 -0.83 10.45
CA PHE A 90 21.77 -2.10 11.12
C PHE A 90 23.17 -2.63 10.81
N PRO A 91 23.76 -3.49 11.67
CA PRO A 91 25.04 -4.13 11.40
C PRO A 91 25.08 -4.78 10.02
N LYS A 92 26.21 -4.57 9.31
CA LYS A 92 26.38 -4.97 7.90
C LYS A 92 26.35 -6.48 7.66
N ASP A 93 26.62 -7.26 8.69
CA ASP A 93 26.70 -8.72 8.62
C ASP A 93 25.37 -9.42 8.92
N LEU A 94 24.34 -8.67 9.35
CA LEU A 94 22.98 -9.22 9.50
C LEU A 94 22.41 -9.62 8.14
N GLU A 95 21.73 -10.76 8.14
CA GLU A 95 21.14 -11.35 6.93
C GLU A 95 19.62 -11.17 6.92
N PHE A 96 19.06 -11.00 5.73
CA PHE A 96 17.62 -10.88 5.53
C PHE A 96 17.17 -11.52 4.22
N ILE A 97 15.87 -11.79 4.12
CA ILE A 97 15.20 -12.16 2.88
C ILE A 97 14.27 -11.03 2.48
N LEU A 98 14.32 -10.62 1.22
CA LEU A 98 13.41 -9.63 0.64
C LEU A 98 12.65 -10.27 -0.52
N GLU A 99 11.32 -10.36 -0.36
CA GLU A 99 10.44 -10.76 -1.44
C GLU A 99 9.90 -9.50 -2.13
N SER A 100 10.38 -9.25 -3.34
CA SER A 100 10.02 -8.06 -4.11
C SER A 100 8.87 -8.33 -5.07
N GLY A 101 7.99 -7.36 -5.25
CA GLY A 101 6.85 -7.47 -6.16
C GLY A 101 5.51 -7.52 -5.42
N ASP A 102 4.50 -8.01 -6.11
CA ASP A 102 3.15 -8.12 -5.59
C ASP A 102 2.99 -9.49 -4.92
N VAL A 103 3.19 -9.54 -3.60
CA VAL A 103 3.11 -10.78 -2.82
C VAL A 103 1.66 -10.95 -2.36
N ASN A 104 0.99 -11.95 -2.91
CA ASN A 104 -0.40 -12.30 -2.65
C ASN A 104 -0.56 -13.75 -2.12
N TYR A 105 0.52 -14.30 -1.56
CA TYR A 105 0.61 -15.64 -1.00
C TYR A 105 1.39 -15.63 0.31
N ASN A 106 1.20 -16.67 1.11
CA ASN A 106 1.91 -16.86 2.37
C ASN A 106 3.31 -17.42 2.11
N LEU A 107 4.32 -16.79 2.74
CA LEU A 107 5.72 -17.15 2.59
C LEU A 107 6.11 -18.27 3.56
N SER A 108 6.99 -19.17 3.10
CA SER A 108 7.49 -20.30 3.90
C SER A 108 8.47 -19.84 4.98
N TYR A 109 9.22 -18.76 4.72
CA TYR A 109 10.22 -18.21 5.63
C TYR A 109 9.97 -16.72 5.90
N PRO A 110 10.32 -16.22 7.10
CA PRO A 110 10.25 -14.80 7.43
C PRO A 110 10.95 -13.94 6.40
N SER A 111 10.22 -13.15 5.64
CA SER A 111 10.75 -12.30 4.57
C SER A 111 10.13 -10.92 4.63
N LEU A 112 10.95 -9.91 4.36
CA LEU A 112 10.48 -8.55 4.19
C LEU A 112 9.71 -8.44 2.88
N THR A 113 8.51 -7.87 2.90
CA THR A 113 7.64 -7.77 1.74
C THR A 113 6.82 -6.48 1.75
N LYS A 114 6.35 -6.06 0.56
CA LYS A 114 5.44 -4.91 0.41
C LYS A 114 4.02 -5.24 0.84
N SER A 115 3.56 -6.44 0.50
CA SER A 115 2.16 -6.86 0.63
C SER A 115 2.05 -8.29 1.13
N ARG A 116 0.87 -8.63 1.66
CA ARG A 116 0.54 -9.99 2.11
C ARG A 116 -0.96 -10.24 2.07
N PRO A 117 -1.41 -11.51 2.05
CA PRO A 117 -2.81 -11.86 2.29
C PRO A 117 -3.29 -11.41 3.68
N ILE A 118 -4.56 -11.04 3.78
CA ILE A 118 -5.23 -10.78 5.08
C ILE A 118 -5.80 -12.10 5.59
N ASP A 119 -4.93 -12.91 6.19
CA ASP A 119 -5.31 -14.20 6.79
C ASP A 119 -4.50 -14.51 8.07
N SER A 120 -4.75 -15.68 8.68
CA SER A 120 -4.06 -16.14 9.88
C SER A 120 -2.65 -16.69 9.61
N ASN A 121 -2.31 -17.02 8.37
CA ASN A 121 -1.09 -17.74 8.00
C ASN A 121 0.04 -16.81 7.52
N ASN A 122 -0.18 -15.50 7.55
CA ASN A 122 0.74 -14.50 7.00
C ASN A 122 1.89 -14.10 7.96
N LYS A 123 2.20 -14.91 8.97
CA LYS A 123 3.24 -14.62 10.00
C LYS A 123 4.62 -14.38 9.40
N ASN A 124 4.96 -15.10 8.34
CA ASN A 124 6.24 -14.99 7.65
C ASN A 124 6.33 -13.81 6.67
N ASN A 125 5.22 -13.16 6.36
CA ASN A 125 5.18 -11.99 5.52
C ASN A 125 5.33 -10.72 6.37
N ILE A 126 6.58 -10.30 6.58
CA ILE A 126 6.86 -9.10 7.37
C ILE A 126 6.72 -7.87 6.49
N LEU A 127 5.71 -7.06 6.76
CA LEU A 127 5.48 -5.84 6.00
C LEU A 127 6.54 -4.80 6.30
N LEU A 128 7.12 -4.24 5.24
CA LEU A 128 7.95 -3.05 5.29
C LEU A 128 7.40 -2.00 4.32
N ASN A 129 7.65 -0.73 4.61
CA ASN A 129 7.17 0.37 3.78
C ASN A 129 7.94 0.44 2.45
N LEU A 130 7.53 -0.38 1.48
CA LEU A 130 8.15 -0.57 0.17
C LEU A 130 7.27 -0.02 -0.95
N ASP A 131 7.90 0.30 -2.10
CA ASP A 131 7.25 0.89 -3.28
C ASP A 131 6.47 2.18 -2.94
N LYS A 132 7.05 2.99 -2.06
CA LYS A 132 6.44 4.23 -1.53
C LYS A 132 6.04 5.20 -2.62
N ILE A 133 6.84 5.31 -3.67
CA ILE A 133 6.58 6.24 -4.77
C ILE A 133 5.27 5.94 -5.50
N ARG A 134 4.86 4.68 -5.56
CA ARG A 134 3.61 4.24 -6.18
C ARG A 134 2.44 4.28 -5.20
N HIS A 135 2.66 3.86 -3.95
CA HIS A 135 1.59 3.64 -2.98
C HIS A 135 1.33 4.84 -2.06
N PHE A 136 2.35 5.58 -1.63
CA PHE A 136 2.20 6.71 -0.69
C PHE A 136 2.33 8.07 -1.38
N SER A 137 1.55 8.25 -2.46
CA SER A 137 1.48 9.47 -3.25
C SER A 137 0.16 10.20 -2.98
N PHE A 138 0.06 10.82 -1.81
CA PHE A 138 -1.10 11.60 -1.39
C PHE A 138 -1.34 12.81 -2.30
N VAL A 139 -2.59 13.27 -2.35
CA VAL A 139 -3.06 14.36 -3.21
C VAL A 139 -3.60 15.51 -2.36
N GLU A 140 -3.57 16.71 -2.92
CA GLU A 140 -4.34 17.83 -2.44
C GLU A 140 -5.60 17.95 -3.31
N ASP A 141 -6.77 17.83 -2.69
CA ASP A 141 -8.07 17.91 -3.37
C ASP A 141 -8.87 19.06 -2.80
N LYS A 142 -9.10 20.10 -3.62
CA LYS A 142 -9.82 21.30 -3.23
C LYS A 142 -11.29 21.29 -3.65
N ILE A 143 -11.72 20.27 -4.42
CA ILE A 143 -13.09 20.17 -4.89
C ILE A 143 -13.94 19.54 -3.79
N PRO A 144 -14.93 20.24 -3.23
CA PRO A 144 -15.81 19.64 -2.22
C PRO A 144 -16.66 18.53 -2.84
N PHE A 145 -17.01 17.53 -2.04
CA PHE A 145 -17.76 16.36 -2.51
C PHE A 145 -19.03 16.72 -3.29
N CYS A 146 -19.80 17.70 -2.78
CA CYS A 146 -21.05 18.13 -3.42
C CYS A 146 -20.87 18.75 -4.82
N ALA A 147 -19.67 19.29 -5.12
CA ALA A 147 -19.37 19.91 -6.43
C ALA A 147 -18.77 18.92 -7.44
N LYS A 148 -18.58 17.66 -7.07
CA LYS A 148 -18.06 16.61 -7.95
C LYS A 148 -19.19 15.96 -8.76
N ASP A 149 -18.82 15.38 -9.90
CA ASP A 149 -19.74 14.67 -10.78
C ASP A 149 -20.23 13.35 -10.13
N ASP A 150 -21.53 13.04 -10.32
CA ASP A 150 -22.20 11.83 -9.81
C ASP A 150 -21.87 10.57 -10.65
N ILE A 151 -20.61 10.35 -10.93
CA ILE A 151 -20.11 9.27 -11.81
C ILE A 151 -19.21 8.34 -11.00
N LEU A 152 -19.30 7.03 -11.27
CA LEU A 152 -18.32 6.05 -10.87
C LEU A 152 -17.18 6.04 -11.89
N TYR A 153 -16.02 6.51 -11.48
CA TYR A 153 -14.89 6.72 -12.39
C TYR A 153 -13.76 5.71 -12.15
N PHE A 154 -13.14 5.24 -13.25
CA PHE A 154 -11.95 4.41 -13.18
C PHE A 154 -11.08 4.50 -14.45
N ARG A 155 -9.79 4.66 -14.28
CA ARG A 155 -8.74 4.43 -15.30
C ARG A 155 -7.60 3.65 -14.67
N GLY A 156 -7.32 2.45 -15.21
CA GLY A 156 -6.26 1.59 -14.70
C GLY A 156 -6.05 0.35 -15.54
N GLY A 157 -5.11 -0.50 -15.15
CA GLY A 157 -4.90 -1.80 -15.79
C GLY A 157 -6.06 -2.76 -15.48
N VAL A 158 -6.66 -3.33 -16.51
CA VAL A 158 -7.73 -4.34 -16.40
C VAL A 158 -7.16 -5.65 -16.95
N TYR A 159 -6.46 -6.38 -16.08
CA TYR A 159 -5.77 -7.62 -16.41
C TYR A 159 -6.32 -8.81 -15.63
N GLN A 160 -6.77 -8.57 -14.40
CA GLN A 160 -7.29 -9.60 -13.50
C GLN A 160 -8.76 -9.90 -13.84
N GLU A 161 -9.16 -11.15 -13.70
CA GLU A 161 -10.49 -11.62 -14.02
C GLU A 161 -11.60 -10.84 -13.30
N HIS A 162 -11.42 -10.55 -12.03
CA HIS A 162 -12.39 -9.78 -11.25
C HIS A 162 -12.56 -8.33 -11.75
N ARG A 163 -11.49 -7.70 -12.31
CA ARG A 163 -11.60 -6.39 -12.96
C ARG A 163 -12.30 -6.48 -14.30
N ILE A 164 -11.98 -7.50 -15.09
CA ILE A 164 -12.66 -7.76 -16.36
C ILE A 164 -14.16 -7.97 -16.10
N ARG A 165 -14.52 -8.79 -15.13
CA ARG A 165 -15.91 -9.04 -14.72
C ARG A 165 -16.65 -7.77 -14.34
N PHE A 166 -16.01 -6.87 -13.55
CA PHE A 166 -16.61 -5.59 -13.18
C PHE A 166 -16.87 -4.71 -14.42
N LEU A 167 -15.87 -4.55 -15.29
CA LEU A 167 -16.02 -3.73 -16.49
C LEU A 167 -17.03 -4.34 -17.46
N SER A 168 -17.03 -5.65 -17.67
CA SER A 168 -18.03 -6.33 -18.51
C SER A 168 -19.46 -6.04 -18.07
N LYS A 169 -19.66 -5.90 -16.75
CA LYS A 169 -20.98 -5.64 -16.18
C LYS A 169 -21.42 -4.17 -16.33
N TYR A 170 -20.49 -3.21 -16.22
CA TYR A 170 -20.84 -1.81 -16.02
C TYR A 170 -20.22 -0.83 -17.03
N PHE A 171 -19.44 -1.30 -18.00
CA PHE A 171 -18.73 -0.44 -18.95
C PHE A 171 -19.64 0.48 -19.77
N HIS A 172 -20.84 0.00 -20.09
CA HIS A 172 -21.83 0.73 -20.89
C HIS A 172 -22.90 1.43 -20.05
N ASP A 173 -22.82 1.36 -18.71
CA ASP A 173 -23.77 2.05 -17.84
C ASP A 173 -23.44 3.55 -17.82
N SER A 174 -24.46 4.38 -18.09
CA SER A 174 -24.30 5.85 -18.16
C SER A 174 -23.87 6.51 -16.86
N ARG A 175 -23.99 5.80 -15.74
CA ARG A 175 -23.54 6.24 -14.40
C ARG A 175 -22.05 5.99 -14.17
N CYS A 176 -21.38 5.35 -15.16
CA CYS A 176 -19.98 4.99 -15.09
C CYS A 176 -19.15 5.65 -16.19
N ASP A 177 -17.91 5.99 -15.86
CA ASP A 177 -16.85 6.20 -16.84
C ASP A 177 -15.63 5.35 -16.47
N LEU A 178 -15.64 4.11 -16.96
CA LEU A 178 -14.64 3.08 -16.69
C LEU A 178 -13.73 2.89 -17.88
N GLY A 179 -12.43 2.59 -17.65
CA GLY A 179 -11.53 2.37 -18.78
C GLY A 179 -10.22 1.66 -18.43
N HIS A 180 -9.82 0.78 -19.35
CA HIS A 180 -8.51 0.14 -19.36
C HIS A 180 -7.46 1.10 -19.94
N THR A 181 -6.30 1.21 -19.28
CA THR A 181 -5.20 2.09 -19.69
C THR A 181 -3.86 1.38 -19.59
N GLY A 182 -3.64 0.34 -20.34
CA GLY A 182 -2.40 -0.42 -20.26
C GLY A 182 -2.12 -1.20 -21.54
N SER A 183 -1.42 -2.32 -21.40
CA SER A 183 -1.18 -3.23 -22.50
C SER A 183 -2.48 -3.88 -22.93
N ILE A 184 -2.75 -3.83 -24.24
CA ILE A 184 -3.99 -4.35 -24.79
C ILE A 184 -3.86 -5.85 -25.02
N ALA A 185 -4.85 -6.60 -24.55
CA ALA A 185 -5.04 -8.03 -24.80
C ALA A 185 -6.48 -8.27 -25.25
N GLU A 186 -6.77 -9.46 -25.79
CA GLU A 186 -8.11 -9.81 -26.25
C GLU A 186 -9.16 -9.61 -25.17
N SER A 187 -8.84 -9.99 -23.91
CA SER A 187 -9.74 -9.91 -22.76
C SER A 187 -10.08 -8.49 -22.29
N ASN A 188 -9.30 -7.48 -22.70
CA ASN A 188 -9.49 -6.10 -22.22
C ASN A 188 -9.59 -5.05 -23.33
N LYS A 189 -9.48 -5.44 -24.61
CA LYS A 189 -9.49 -4.52 -25.75
C LYS A 189 -10.78 -3.69 -25.83
N ALA A 190 -11.90 -4.26 -25.47
CA ALA A 190 -13.20 -3.60 -25.48
C ALA A 190 -13.31 -2.43 -24.47
N PHE A 191 -12.44 -2.43 -23.45
CA PHE A 191 -12.48 -1.46 -22.35
C PHE A 191 -11.45 -0.34 -22.50
N VAL A 192 -10.70 -0.29 -23.60
CA VAL A 192 -9.62 0.69 -23.80
C VAL A 192 -10.16 2.12 -23.84
N LYS A 193 -9.59 2.97 -22.99
CA LYS A 193 -9.83 4.41 -22.96
C LYS A 193 -8.52 5.18 -22.76
N PRO A 194 -8.49 6.47 -23.09
CA PRO A 194 -7.32 7.32 -22.83
C PRO A 194 -6.92 7.32 -21.36
N LYS A 195 -5.62 7.43 -21.08
CA LYS A 195 -5.12 7.67 -19.72
C LYS A 195 -5.67 8.98 -19.18
N SER A 196 -5.92 9.04 -17.89
CA SER A 196 -6.31 10.25 -17.20
C SER A 196 -5.40 10.55 -15.99
N SER A 197 -5.36 11.81 -15.61
CA SER A 197 -4.61 12.27 -14.45
C SER A 197 -5.37 11.94 -13.14
N LYS A 198 -4.68 12.03 -11.98
CA LYS A 198 -5.37 11.98 -10.68
C LYS A 198 -6.37 13.13 -10.55
N GLN A 199 -6.06 14.32 -11.06
CA GLN A 199 -6.94 15.47 -11.04
C GLN A 199 -8.25 15.20 -11.78
N GLU A 200 -8.20 14.49 -12.90
CA GLU A 200 -9.43 14.07 -13.60
C GLU A 200 -10.27 13.10 -12.76
N HIS A 201 -9.65 12.10 -12.12
CA HIS A 201 -10.37 11.23 -11.20
C HIS A 201 -11.06 12.03 -10.07
N LEU A 202 -10.38 13.05 -9.54
CA LEU A 202 -10.89 13.86 -8.44
C LEU A 202 -12.07 14.77 -8.78
N ARG A 203 -12.48 14.85 -10.06
CA ARG A 203 -13.71 15.52 -10.48
C ARG A 203 -14.96 14.70 -10.12
N HIS A 204 -14.80 13.41 -9.86
CA HIS A 204 -15.90 12.47 -9.63
C HIS A 204 -16.03 12.11 -8.16
N LYS A 205 -17.29 11.94 -7.71
CA LYS A 205 -17.63 11.58 -6.32
C LYS A 205 -17.12 10.21 -5.95
N PHE A 206 -17.26 9.24 -6.87
CA PHE A 206 -17.03 7.83 -6.62
C PHE A 206 -15.89 7.34 -7.52
N ILE A 207 -14.89 6.73 -6.92
CA ILE A 207 -13.73 6.19 -7.66
C ILE A 207 -13.60 4.71 -7.34
N LEU A 208 -13.62 3.87 -8.38
CA LEU A 208 -13.46 2.44 -8.24
C LEU A 208 -12.01 2.09 -7.83
N SER A 209 -11.88 1.26 -6.80
CA SER A 209 -10.59 0.85 -6.24
C SER A 209 -10.51 -0.67 -6.11
N LEU A 210 -10.49 -1.40 -7.23
CA LEU A 210 -10.34 -2.85 -7.22
C LEU A 210 -8.87 -3.25 -7.06
N GLU A 211 -8.63 -4.29 -6.27
CA GLU A 211 -7.31 -4.89 -6.10
C GLU A 211 -6.70 -5.30 -7.45
N GLY A 212 -5.36 -5.34 -7.52
CA GLY A 212 -4.61 -5.84 -8.67
C GLY A 212 -4.20 -7.28 -8.44
N ASN A 213 -2.89 -7.57 -8.61
CA ASN A 213 -2.31 -8.83 -8.15
C ASN A 213 -2.25 -8.88 -6.62
N ASP A 214 -2.15 -7.71 -6.00
CA ASP A 214 -2.30 -7.45 -4.58
C ASP A 214 -3.25 -6.24 -4.39
N VAL A 215 -2.94 -5.30 -3.53
CA VAL A 215 -3.77 -4.12 -3.23
C VAL A 215 -3.97 -3.19 -4.43
N ALA A 216 -5.02 -2.40 -4.39
CA ALA A 216 -5.24 -1.30 -5.32
C ALA A 216 -4.30 -0.11 -5.02
N SER A 217 -3.42 0.25 -5.95
CA SER A 217 -2.46 1.35 -5.77
C SER A 217 -3.14 2.73 -5.68
N ASN A 218 -4.37 2.87 -6.16
CA ASN A 218 -5.12 4.11 -6.13
C ASN A 218 -5.85 4.36 -4.80
N LEU A 219 -6.07 3.35 -3.97
CA LEU A 219 -6.86 3.46 -2.73
C LEU A 219 -6.38 4.61 -1.82
N LYS A 220 -5.08 4.67 -1.58
CA LYS A 220 -4.50 5.60 -0.60
C LYS A 220 -4.70 7.08 -0.96
N TRP A 221 -4.54 7.43 -2.24
CA TRP A 221 -4.78 8.81 -2.66
C TRP A 221 -6.28 9.13 -2.83
N ILE A 222 -7.13 8.15 -3.11
CA ILE A 222 -8.59 8.33 -3.08
C ILE A 222 -9.02 8.63 -1.65
N MET A 223 -8.59 7.81 -0.69
CA MET A 223 -8.91 7.99 0.74
C MET A 223 -8.39 9.32 1.32
N ASN A 224 -7.35 9.90 0.71
CA ASN A 224 -6.82 11.22 1.10
C ASN A 224 -7.46 12.37 0.32
N SER A 225 -8.52 12.14 -0.44
CA SER A 225 -9.23 13.14 -1.24
C SER A 225 -10.63 13.42 -0.68
N ASN A 226 -11.38 14.25 -1.40
CA ASN A 226 -12.81 14.47 -1.16
C ASN A 226 -13.69 13.57 -2.05
N SER A 227 -13.14 12.54 -2.65
CA SER A 227 -13.87 11.46 -3.34
C SER A 227 -13.94 10.23 -2.46
N ILE A 228 -14.83 9.30 -2.76
CA ILE A 228 -15.00 8.06 -1.99
C ILE A 228 -14.53 6.87 -2.82
N ALA A 229 -13.69 6.02 -2.23
CA ALA A 229 -13.35 4.74 -2.82
C ALA A 229 -14.55 3.78 -2.76
N ILE A 230 -14.83 3.11 -3.88
CA ILE A 230 -15.80 2.00 -3.95
C ILE A 230 -15.02 0.73 -4.23
N MET A 231 -15.15 -0.27 -3.37
CA MET A 231 -14.44 -1.53 -3.49
C MET A 231 -15.06 -2.63 -2.62
N PRO A 232 -14.82 -3.91 -2.94
CA PRO A 232 -15.09 -5.01 -2.02
C PRO A 232 -14.17 -4.93 -0.79
N LYS A 233 -14.46 -5.77 0.20
CA LYS A 233 -13.59 -5.94 1.36
C LYS A 233 -12.16 -6.32 0.92
N PRO A 234 -11.11 -5.66 1.44
CA PRO A 234 -9.73 -5.98 1.09
C PRO A 234 -9.35 -7.43 1.41
N LYS A 235 -8.63 -8.08 0.49
CA LYS A 235 -8.06 -9.42 0.65
C LYS A 235 -6.56 -9.40 0.87
N PHE A 236 -5.91 -8.29 0.49
CA PHE A 236 -4.49 -8.05 0.66
C PHE A 236 -4.24 -6.74 1.41
N GLU A 237 -3.09 -6.68 2.04
CA GLU A 237 -2.67 -5.50 2.79
C GLU A 237 -1.20 -5.16 2.58
N THR A 238 -0.88 -3.89 2.81
CA THR A 238 0.47 -3.32 2.76
C THR A 238 0.77 -2.60 4.07
N TRP A 239 1.82 -1.80 4.08
CA TRP A 239 2.12 -0.85 5.16
C TRP A 239 0.95 0.09 5.52
N PHE A 240 -0.04 0.21 4.64
CA PHE A 240 -1.26 1.01 4.88
C PHE A 240 -2.28 0.29 5.76
N MET A 241 -2.04 -0.97 6.13
CA MET A 241 -2.91 -1.79 6.99
C MET A 241 -4.35 -1.86 6.45
N GLU A 242 -4.53 -2.24 5.19
CA GLU A 242 -5.83 -2.35 4.54
C GLU A 242 -6.77 -3.30 5.32
N GLY A 243 -6.21 -4.28 6.05
CA GLY A 243 -6.96 -5.16 6.93
C GLY A 243 -7.65 -4.46 8.12
N ARG A 244 -7.27 -3.22 8.45
CA ARG A 244 -7.93 -2.39 9.48
C ARG A 244 -9.02 -1.47 8.93
N LEU A 245 -9.18 -1.43 7.62
CA LEU A 245 -10.24 -0.63 7.00
C LEU A 245 -11.61 -1.25 7.29
N LYS A 246 -12.60 -0.41 7.46
CA LYS A 246 -13.99 -0.80 7.73
C LYS A 246 -14.88 -0.28 6.62
N GLY A 247 -15.66 -1.17 6.00
CA GLY A 247 -16.67 -0.81 5.02
C GLY A 247 -17.70 0.14 5.57
N ASP A 248 -18.22 1.00 4.72
CA ASP A 248 -19.19 2.06 5.03
C ASP A 248 -18.76 3.01 6.17
N TYR A 249 -17.45 2.96 6.51
CA TYR A 249 -16.81 3.86 7.46
C TYR A 249 -15.57 4.55 6.88
N HIS A 250 -14.71 3.82 6.14
CA HIS A 250 -13.53 4.38 5.46
C HIS A 250 -13.67 4.41 3.93
N TYR A 251 -14.53 3.58 3.38
CA TYR A 251 -14.83 3.43 1.96
C TYR A 251 -16.24 2.87 1.81
N ILE A 252 -16.83 2.96 0.63
CA ILE A 252 -18.10 2.29 0.34
C ILE A 252 -17.82 0.84 -0.01
N GLU A 253 -18.30 -0.08 0.85
CA GLU A 253 -18.16 -1.52 0.62
C GLU A 253 -19.23 -2.04 -0.32
N ILE A 254 -18.80 -2.76 -1.35
CA ILE A 254 -19.63 -3.48 -2.28
C ILE A 254 -19.37 -4.97 -2.20
N ASP A 255 -20.34 -5.77 -2.63
CA ASP A 255 -20.23 -7.21 -2.64
C ASP A 255 -19.20 -7.71 -3.68
N ASP A 256 -18.64 -8.90 -3.48
CA ASP A 256 -17.66 -9.52 -4.39
C ASP A 256 -18.24 -9.82 -5.78
N ASP A 257 -19.56 -9.95 -5.92
CA ASP A 257 -20.28 -10.13 -7.19
C ASP A 257 -20.68 -8.80 -7.85
N TYR A 258 -20.44 -7.66 -7.14
CA TYR A 258 -20.71 -6.29 -7.59
C TYR A 258 -22.18 -5.94 -7.79
N ASN A 259 -23.15 -6.73 -7.31
CA ASN A 259 -24.57 -6.52 -7.60
C ASN A 259 -25.13 -5.24 -6.95
N ASN A 260 -24.60 -4.85 -5.78
CA ASN A 260 -25.10 -3.73 -4.98
C ASN A 260 -24.42 -2.37 -5.27
N VAL A 261 -23.59 -2.25 -6.32
CA VAL A 261 -22.82 -1.03 -6.61
C VAL A 261 -23.69 0.20 -6.69
N PHE A 262 -24.78 0.16 -7.46
CA PHE A 262 -25.61 1.34 -7.65
C PHE A 262 -26.58 1.59 -6.51
N GLU A 263 -27.02 0.55 -5.80
CA GLU A 263 -27.75 0.72 -4.54
C GLU A 263 -26.92 1.55 -3.55
N LYS A 264 -25.65 1.20 -3.39
CA LYS A 264 -24.70 1.93 -2.53
C LYS A 264 -24.45 3.36 -3.01
N ILE A 265 -24.19 3.55 -4.31
CA ILE A 265 -23.97 4.88 -4.90
C ILE A 265 -25.19 5.77 -4.68
N ASP A 266 -26.38 5.29 -5.02
CA ASP A 266 -27.63 6.06 -4.89
C ASP A 266 -27.93 6.39 -3.42
N TYR A 267 -27.64 5.45 -2.50
CA TYR A 267 -27.76 5.71 -1.08
C TYR A 267 -26.88 6.90 -0.64
N TYR A 268 -25.61 6.91 -0.99
CA TYR A 268 -24.68 7.99 -0.57
C TYR A 268 -24.87 9.29 -1.35
N LYS A 269 -25.36 9.25 -2.59
CA LYS A 269 -25.84 10.44 -3.31
C LYS A 269 -26.98 11.12 -2.57
N ASN A 270 -27.95 10.34 -2.13
CA ASN A 270 -29.14 10.85 -1.43
C ASN A 270 -28.86 11.19 0.05
N ASN A 271 -27.71 10.78 0.59
CA ASN A 271 -27.27 11.03 1.96
C ASN A 271 -25.86 11.67 2.01
N PRO A 272 -25.66 12.88 1.45
CA PRO A 272 -24.33 13.47 1.29
C PRO A 272 -23.59 13.68 2.62
N ARG A 273 -24.31 13.96 3.72
CA ARG A 273 -23.69 14.05 5.06
C ARG A 273 -23.04 12.73 5.51
N LYS A 274 -23.64 11.58 5.16
CA LYS A 274 -23.03 10.27 5.46
C LYS A 274 -21.82 10.01 4.57
N ALA A 275 -21.85 10.43 3.30
CA ALA A 275 -20.71 10.38 2.41
C ALA A 275 -19.53 11.21 2.95
N GLU A 276 -19.78 12.43 3.43
CA GLU A 276 -18.77 13.30 4.04
C GLU A 276 -18.16 12.71 5.32
N VAL A 277 -18.93 11.94 6.10
CA VAL A 277 -18.40 11.20 7.26
C VAL A 277 -17.38 10.15 6.82
N ILE A 278 -17.67 9.38 5.76
CA ILE A 278 -16.71 8.42 5.19
C ILE A 278 -15.44 9.14 4.75
N ILE A 279 -15.54 10.25 4.02
CA ILE A 279 -14.42 11.04 3.57
C ILE A 279 -13.57 11.51 4.76
N LYS A 280 -14.20 12.05 5.80
CA LYS A 280 -13.50 12.51 7.01
C LYS A 280 -12.76 11.36 7.70
N ASN A 281 -13.36 10.20 7.83
CA ASN A 281 -12.77 9.03 8.44
C ASN A 281 -11.59 8.51 7.60
N ALA A 282 -11.75 8.42 6.27
CA ALA A 282 -10.71 8.03 5.33
C ALA A 282 -9.50 8.97 5.38
N ASN A 283 -9.75 10.28 5.38
CA ASN A 283 -8.72 11.31 5.49
C ASN A 283 -7.99 11.21 6.84
N SER A 284 -8.71 10.97 7.94
CA SER A 284 -8.12 10.79 9.26
C SER A 284 -7.22 9.56 9.31
N TYR A 285 -7.65 8.46 8.72
CA TYR A 285 -6.84 7.24 8.59
C TYR A 285 -5.55 7.50 7.79
N CYS A 286 -5.62 8.22 6.68
CA CYS A 286 -4.44 8.57 5.88
C CYS A 286 -3.41 9.41 6.66
N LYS A 287 -3.86 10.31 7.53
CA LYS A 287 -2.96 11.16 8.36
C LYS A 287 -2.06 10.35 9.28
N GLU A 288 -2.48 9.14 9.69
CA GLU A 288 -1.68 8.24 10.51
C GLU A 288 -0.35 7.83 9.83
N PHE A 289 -0.25 7.92 8.51
CA PHE A 289 0.93 7.55 7.72
C PHE A 289 1.75 8.77 7.24
N MET A 290 1.42 9.98 7.69
CA MET A 290 2.07 11.21 7.23
C MET A 290 3.17 11.72 8.16
N ASP A 291 3.23 11.25 9.41
CA ASP A 291 4.31 11.56 10.35
C ASP A 291 5.58 10.79 9.98
N LYS A 292 6.48 11.45 9.27
CA LYS A 292 7.72 10.84 8.76
C LYS A 292 8.61 10.30 9.87
N ASN A 293 8.66 10.98 11.02
CA ASN A 293 9.50 10.53 12.13
C ASN A 293 8.95 9.24 12.74
N ARG A 294 7.64 9.18 12.97
CA ARG A 294 6.95 7.96 13.43
C ARG A 294 7.11 6.81 12.45
N GLU A 295 6.98 7.06 11.15
CA GLU A 295 7.15 6.03 10.12
C GLU A 295 8.60 5.46 10.08
N ILE A 296 9.61 6.29 10.30
CA ILE A 296 11.00 5.84 10.45
C ILE A 296 11.13 4.96 11.70
N ILE A 297 10.66 5.43 12.85
CA ILE A 297 10.72 4.69 14.12
C ILE A 297 10.07 3.31 13.98
N ILE A 298 8.86 3.25 13.45
CA ILE A 298 8.14 1.97 13.25
C ILE A 298 8.93 1.06 12.33
N SER A 299 9.46 1.57 11.21
CA SER A 299 10.24 0.76 10.26
C SER A 299 11.53 0.20 10.88
N LEU A 300 12.23 0.99 11.70
CA LEU A 300 13.41 0.54 12.43
C LEU A 300 13.05 -0.54 13.47
N LEU A 301 11.98 -0.36 14.24
CA LEU A 301 11.53 -1.35 15.22
C LEU A 301 11.01 -2.65 14.57
N VAL A 302 10.34 -2.57 13.41
CA VAL A 302 9.95 -3.75 12.62
C VAL A 302 11.18 -4.56 12.21
N LEU A 303 12.24 -3.89 11.73
CA LEU A 303 13.49 -4.54 11.35
C LEU A 303 14.27 -5.05 12.56
N GLU A 304 14.31 -4.30 13.67
CA GLU A 304 14.94 -4.77 14.90
C GLU A 304 14.30 -6.06 15.41
N LYS A 305 12.97 -6.10 15.42
CA LYS A 305 12.21 -7.31 15.76
C LYS A 305 12.46 -8.43 14.75
N TYR A 306 12.57 -8.14 13.45
CA TYR A 306 12.90 -9.12 12.42
C TYR A 306 14.27 -9.75 12.69
N PHE A 307 15.31 -8.93 12.83
CA PHE A 307 16.66 -9.43 13.09
C PHE A 307 16.81 -10.17 14.42
N LYS A 308 16.10 -9.74 15.46
CA LYS A 308 16.07 -10.44 16.76
C LYS A 308 15.63 -11.91 16.63
N PHE A 309 14.71 -12.21 15.70
CA PHE A 309 14.12 -13.54 15.58
C PHE A 309 14.69 -14.36 14.41
N THR A 310 15.46 -13.75 13.52
CA THR A 310 15.99 -14.43 12.32
C THR A 310 17.53 -14.51 12.23
N ASN A 311 18.26 -13.85 13.16
CA ASN A 311 19.72 -13.83 13.20
C ASN A 311 20.33 -14.23 14.56
#